data_446cab2786d83ec8f113deee003317dc
#
_entry.id   446cab2786d83ec8f113deee003317dc
#
_cell.length_a   1.000
_cell.length_b   1.000
_cell.length_c   1.000
_cell.angle_alpha   90.00
_cell.angle_beta   90.00
_cell.angle_gamma   90.00
#
_symmetry.space_group_name_H-M   'P 1'
#
loop_
_entity.id
_entity.type
_entity.pdbx_description
1 polymer ?
#
loop_
_entity_poly.entity_id
_entity_poly.type
_entity_poly.pdbx_seq_one_letter_code
_entity_poly.pdbx_strand_id
1 'polypeptide(L)'
;MPRQPDKDAWFNPEVALPPGFGGVPAVKRAIEYMERELADLFELYFEQANVFSAIVGIFGTKALDSVSNWEKIRHSYTAQQRFPDLCRRGCSSPPKPNECLESKASKRPWAIQSHYDHSGWYIVWRYLVDPTETLERGRPVIIWRVDVIFLEKSDWKYEKSSAGEGGGGRTHTFGVKNPAAKLKDKAIYKRPDVLIRDGKPIPSNGTR
;
A
#
# COMPACT_ATOMS: atom_id res chain seq x y z
N MET A 1 22.59 24.45 -10.90
CA MET A 1 21.93 23.53 -9.98
C MET A 1 20.96 22.68 -10.79
N PRO A 2 20.97 21.36 -10.71
CA PRO A 2 19.97 20.54 -11.37
C PRO A 2 18.59 20.92 -10.83
N ARG A 3 17.64 21.12 -11.74
CA ARG A 3 16.25 21.46 -11.39
C ARG A 3 15.67 20.33 -10.57
N GLN A 4 15.17 20.60 -9.37
CA GLN A 4 14.44 19.57 -8.60
C GLN A 4 13.29 19.04 -9.49
N PRO A 5 13.13 17.71 -9.58
CA PRO A 5 12.07 17.14 -10.37
C PRO A 5 10.72 17.63 -9.87
N ASP A 6 9.82 17.99 -10.78
CA ASP A 6 8.45 18.34 -10.47
C ASP A 6 7.73 17.12 -9.92
N LYS A 7 7.64 17.04 -8.58
CA LYS A 7 6.99 15.90 -7.90
C LYS A 7 5.49 15.78 -8.23
N ASP A 8 4.87 16.82 -8.76
CA ASP A 8 3.46 16.78 -9.15
C ASP A 8 3.25 15.91 -10.40
N ALA A 9 4.22 15.87 -11.30
CA ALA A 9 4.21 14.97 -12.46
C ALA A 9 4.23 13.47 -12.11
N TRP A 10 4.49 13.11 -10.85
CA TRP A 10 4.48 11.71 -10.39
C TRP A 10 3.07 11.20 -10.05
N PHE A 11 2.08 12.09 -10.06
CA PHE A 11 0.69 11.78 -9.75
C PHE A 11 -0.16 11.66 -11.01
N ASN A 12 -1.05 10.67 -11.02
CA ASN A 12 -2.04 10.48 -12.07
C ASN A 12 -3.46 10.77 -11.52
N PRO A 13 -4.04 11.94 -11.78
CA PRO A 13 -5.36 12.31 -11.29
C PRO A 13 -6.51 11.52 -11.94
N GLU A 14 -6.25 10.82 -13.07
CA GLU A 14 -7.27 10.07 -13.82
C GLU A 14 -7.56 8.69 -13.20
N VAL A 15 -6.80 8.28 -12.19
CA VAL A 15 -7.06 7.02 -11.50
C VAL A 15 -8.38 7.09 -10.74
N ALA A 16 -9.26 6.12 -10.99
CA ALA A 16 -10.52 6.01 -10.26
C ALA A 16 -10.26 5.79 -8.77
N LEU A 17 -10.85 6.63 -7.94
CA LEU A 17 -10.71 6.62 -6.49
C LEU A 17 -12.04 6.32 -5.81
N PRO A 18 -12.00 5.74 -4.60
CA PRO A 18 -13.21 5.57 -3.83
C PRO A 18 -13.85 6.93 -3.47
N PRO A 19 -15.19 7.00 -3.39
CA PRO A 19 -15.89 8.25 -3.06
C PRO A 19 -15.39 8.87 -1.74
N GLY A 20 -15.09 10.18 -1.76
CA GLY A 20 -14.62 10.89 -0.57
C GLY A 20 -13.14 10.65 -0.21
N PHE A 21 -12.36 10.06 -1.13
CA PHE A 21 -10.94 9.78 -0.89
C PHE A 21 -10.07 11.04 -0.80
N GLY A 22 -10.48 12.13 -1.45
CA GLY A 22 -9.77 13.42 -1.39
C GLY A 22 -8.69 13.61 -2.46
N GLY A 23 -8.64 12.73 -3.46
CA GLY A 23 -7.79 12.89 -4.65
C GLY A 23 -6.29 12.86 -4.40
N VAL A 24 -5.53 13.39 -5.36
CA VAL A 24 -4.08 13.55 -5.28
C VAL A 24 -3.61 14.27 -4.01
N PRO A 25 -4.25 15.36 -3.54
CA PRO A 25 -3.83 16.04 -2.31
C PRO A 25 -3.86 15.14 -1.07
N ALA A 26 -4.83 14.23 -0.95
CA ALA A 26 -4.90 13.29 0.17
C ALA A 26 -3.76 12.27 0.09
N VAL A 27 -3.47 11.74 -1.10
CA VAL A 27 -2.35 10.79 -1.31
C VAL A 27 -1.01 11.45 -0.99
N LYS A 28 -0.78 12.70 -1.42
CA LYS A 28 0.43 13.46 -1.08
C LYS A 28 0.64 13.55 0.42
N ARG A 29 -0.36 14.04 1.15
CA ARG A 29 -0.30 14.16 2.62
C ARG A 29 -0.09 12.80 3.30
N ALA A 30 -0.72 11.74 2.77
CA ALA A 30 -0.54 10.41 3.31
C ALA A 30 0.89 9.90 3.13
N ILE A 31 1.49 10.07 1.95
CA ILE A 31 2.88 9.69 1.68
C ILE A 31 3.83 10.47 2.59
N GLU A 32 3.71 11.78 2.67
CA GLU A 32 4.54 12.63 3.52
C GLU A 32 4.47 12.22 5.00
N TYR A 33 3.25 11.93 5.47
CA TYR A 33 3.05 11.42 6.82
C TYR A 33 3.76 10.07 7.01
N MET A 34 3.52 9.11 6.11
CA MET A 34 4.09 7.77 6.22
C MET A 34 5.62 7.79 6.21
N GLU A 35 6.23 8.48 5.24
CA GLU A 35 7.69 8.54 5.10
C GLU A 35 8.37 9.21 6.30
N ARG A 36 7.74 10.23 6.88
CA ARG A 36 8.22 10.86 8.11
C ARG A 36 8.14 9.91 9.32
N GLU A 37 6.98 9.31 9.55
CA GLU A 37 6.77 8.45 10.73
C GLU A 37 7.53 7.11 10.65
N LEU A 38 7.85 6.65 9.44
CA LEU A 38 8.60 5.41 9.23
C LEU A 38 10.11 5.62 9.24
N ALA A 39 10.58 6.87 9.21
CA ALA A 39 12.02 7.18 9.13
C ALA A 39 12.81 6.59 10.31
N ASP A 40 12.29 6.70 11.52
CA ASP A 40 12.95 6.19 12.74
C ASP A 40 12.72 4.67 12.96
N LEU A 41 11.93 4.04 12.11
CA LEU A 41 11.55 2.63 12.24
C LEU A 41 12.20 1.72 11.19
N PHE A 42 12.99 2.27 10.27
CA PHE A 42 13.49 1.52 9.11
C PHE A 42 14.40 0.34 9.49
N GLU A 43 15.09 0.41 10.62
CA GLU A 43 15.96 -0.66 11.10
C GLU A 43 15.18 -1.95 11.39
N LEU A 44 13.90 -1.86 11.80
CA LEU A 44 13.02 -3.01 11.99
C LEU A 44 12.85 -3.84 10.72
N TYR A 45 13.09 -3.25 9.54
CA TYR A 45 13.07 -3.99 8.28
C TYR A 45 14.17 -5.06 8.21
N PHE A 46 15.34 -4.78 8.75
CA PHE A 46 16.47 -5.73 8.77
C PHE A 46 16.29 -6.80 9.83
N GLU A 47 15.55 -6.49 10.89
CA GLU A 47 15.21 -7.45 11.94
C GLU A 47 14.08 -8.38 11.50
N GLN A 48 12.95 -7.81 11.05
CA GLN A 48 11.75 -8.56 10.67
C GLN A 48 10.99 -7.87 9.54
N ALA A 49 11.36 -8.14 8.30
CA ALA A 49 10.77 -7.50 7.12
C ALA A 49 9.23 -7.68 6.99
N ASN A 50 8.68 -8.79 7.50
CA ASN A 50 7.23 -9.03 7.47
C ASN A 50 6.50 -8.13 8.48
N VAL A 51 7.06 -7.95 9.67
CA VAL A 51 6.54 -7.04 10.70
C VAL A 51 6.60 -5.60 10.18
N PHE A 52 7.73 -5.22 9.58
CA PHE A 52 7.87 -3.89 8.98
C PHE A 52 6.81 -3.64 7.88
N SER A 53 6.53 -4.61 7.01
CA SER A 53 5.44 -4.51 6.03
C SER A 53 4.08 -4.26 6.68
N ALA A 54 3.79 -4.92 7.79
CA ALA A 54 2.55 -4.69 8.55
C ALA A 54 2.49 -3.27 9.12
N ILE A 55 3.61 -2.78 9.67
CA ILE A 55 3.75 -1.40 10.17
C ILE A 55 3.48 -0.38 9.07
N VAL A 56 4.07 -0.54 7.88
CA VAL A 56 3.80 0.33 6.73
C VAL A 56 2.30 0.36 6.39
N GLY A 57 1.62 -0.79 6.39
CA GLY A 57 0.17 -0.88 6.18
C GLY A 57 -0.64 -0.14 7.26
N ILE A 58 -0.26 -0.27 8.54
CA ILE A 58 -0.89 0.41 9.67
C ILE A 58 -0.73 1.94 9.55
N PHE A 59 0.46 2.42 9.19
CA PHE A 59 0.68 3.86 8.98
C PHE A 59 -0.09 4.38 7.77
N GLY A 60 -0.22 3.59 6.70
CA GLY A 60 -1.08 3.92 5.57
C GLY A 60 -2.55 4.07 5.97
N THR A 61 -3.08 3.15 6.78
CA THR A 61 -4.43 3.23 7.35
C THR A 61 -4.60 4.50 8.19
N LYS A 62 -3.66 4.77 9.10
CA LYS A 62 -3.69 5.96 9.97
C LYS A 62 -3.61 7.25 9.17
N ALA A 63 -2.76 7.29 8.14
CA ALA A 63 -2.65 8.44 7.25
C ALA A 63 -3.98 8.75 6.57
N LEU A 64 -4.62 7.73 5.97
CA LEU A 64 -5.90 7.91 5.27
C LEU A 64 -7.03 8.35 6.19
N ASP A 65 -7.10 7.83 7.40
CA ASP A 65 -8.07 8.26 8.42
C ASP A 65 -7.94 9.77 8.71
N SER A 66 -6.72 10.30 8.70
CA SER A 66 -6.45 11.73 8.99
C SER A 66 -6.67 12.67 7.79
N VAL A 67 -6.54 12.19 6.54
CA VAL A 67 -6.51 13.07 5.35
C VAL A 67 -7.67 12.88 4.39
N SER A 68 -8.58 11.93 4.65
CA SER A 68 -9.68 11.57 3.75
C SER A 68 -11.02 11.44 4.48
N ASN A 69 -12.10 11.19 3.73
CA ASN A 69 -13.42 10.88 4.30
C ASN A 69 -13.58 9.37 4.60
N TRP A 70 -12.46 8.72 4.95
CA TRP A 70 -12.43 7.31 5.35
C TRP A 70 -11.90 7.23 6.77
N GLU A 71 -12.49 6.36 7.60
CA GLU A 71 -12.16 6.26 9.01
C GLU A 71 -11.98 4.83 9.46
N LYS A 72 -11.07 4.65 10.41
CA LYS A 72 -10.92 3.40 11.16
C LYS A 72 -11.95 3.38 12.27
N ILE A 73 -13.11 2.80 11.97
CA ILE A 73 -14.18 2.67 12.97
C ILE A 73 -13.81 1.57 13.96
N ARG A 74 -13.75 1.93 15.23
CA ARG A 74 -13.49 0.99 16.34
C ARG A 74 -14.77 0.29 16.78
N HIS A 75 -15.38 -0.46 15.87
CA HIS A 75 -16.55 -1.28 16.18
C HIS A 75 -16.44 -2.67 15.55
N SER A 76 -17.49 -3.49 15.69
CA SER A 76 -17.50 -4.89 15.25
C SER A 76 -17.13 -5.15 13.79
N TYR A 77 -17.28 -4.17 12.90
CA TYR A 77 -16.97 -4.30 11.47
C TYR A 77 -15.49 -4.04 11.14
N THR A 78 -14.75 -3.30 12.00
CA THR A 78 -13.34 -2.99 11.82
C THR A 78 -12.48 -3.54 12.96
N ALA A 79 -12.82 -4.73 13.45
CA ALA A 79 -12.03 -5.42 14.47
C ALA A 79 -10.62 -5.75 13.93
N GLN A 80 -9.67 -5.91 14.86
CA GLN A 80 -8.27 -6.24 14.53
C GLN A 80 -8.19 -7.43 13.55
N GLN A 81 -7.34 -7.28 12.53
CA GLN A 81 -7.09 -8.30 11.52
C GLN A 81 -8.32 -8.74 10.70
N ARG A 82 -9.34 -7.90 10.63
CA ARG A 82 -10.52 -8.15 9.79
C ARG A 82 -10.62 -7.10 8.69
N PHE A 83 -11.20 -7.50 7.58
CA PHE A 83 -11.63 -6.60 6.51
C PHE A 83 -12.92 -5.86 6.95
N PRO A 84 -13.06 -4.57 6.63
CA PRO A 84 -12.07 -3.66 6.05
C PRO A 84 -11.20 -2.95 7.10
N ASP A 85 -10.06 -2.39 6.67
CA ASP A 85 -9.24 -1.51 7.52
C ASP A 85 -9.91 -0.17 7.79
N LEU A 86 -10.64 0.36 6.80
CA LEU A 86 -11.34 1.64 6.85
C LEU A 86 -12.73 1.51 6.24
N CYS A 87 -13.69 2.27 6.79
CA CYS A 87 -14.99 2.49 6.19
C CYS A 87 -15.16 3.96 5.80
N ARG A 88 -15.97 4.24 4.78
CA ARG A 88 -16.36 5.60 4.45
C ARG A 88 -17.15 6.21 5.61
N ARG A 89 -16.83 7.44 6.01
CA ARG A 89 -17.59 8.14 7.06
C ARG A 89 -19.07 8.22 6.68
N GLY A 90 -19.95 7.81 7.60
CA GLY A 90 -21.38 7.72 7.35
C GLY A 90 -21.80 6.54 6.44
N CYS A 91 -21.00 5.46 6.39
CA CYS A 91 -21.33 4.24 5.66
C CYS A 91 -22.59 3.56 6.21
N SER A 92 -23.15 2.65 5.41
CA SER A 92 -24.26 1.79 5.83
C SER A 92 -23.84 0.80 6.92
N SER A 93 -24.82 0.21 7.62
CA SER A 93 -24.57 -0.82 8.64
C SER A 93 -25.34 -2.10 8.26
N PRO A 94 -24.65 -3.18 7.82
CA PRO A 94 -23.22 -3.30 7.55
C PRO A 94 -22.77 -2.46 6.34
N PRO A 95 -21.48 -2.11 6.25
CA PRO A 95 -20.96 -1.34 5.12
C PRO A 95 -21.02 -2.16 3.82
N LYS A 96 -21.37 -1.48 2.72
CA LYS A 96 -21.36 -2.08 1.39
C LYS A 96 -19.92 -2.19 0.84
N PRO A 97 -19.64 -3.06 -0.15
CA PRO A 97 -18.30 -3.20 -0.70
C PRO A 97 -17.64 -1.89 -1.16
N ASN A 98 -18.40 -0.98 -1.77
CA ASN A 98 -17.91 0.33 -2.20
C ASN A 98 -17.68 1.33 -1.05
N GLU A 99 -18.04 0.97 0.16
CA GLU A 99 -17.83 1.71 1.41
C GLU A 99 -16.71 1.09 2.27
N CYS A 100 -16.06 0.04 1.77
CA CYS A 100 -14.96 -0.68 2.41
C CYS A 100 -13.64 -0.39 1.70
N LEU A 101 -12.59 -0.10 2.47
CA LEU A 101 -11.23 0.13 1.97
C LEU A 101 -10.23 -0.65 2.80
N GLU A 102 -9.41 -1.44 2.12
CA GLU A 102 -8.31 -2.21 2.70
C GLU A 102 -6.97 -1.57 2.33
N SER A 103 -6.11 -1.35 3.31
CA SER A 103 -4.78 -0.78 3.16
C SER A 103 -3.74 -1.90 3.20
N LYS A 104 -2.98 -2.05 2.13
CA LYS A 104 -1.93 -3.06 2.00
C LYS A 104 -0.57 -2.42 1.77
N ALA A 105 0.48 -3.03 2.28
CA ALA A 105 1.85 -2.65 1.97
C ALA A 105 2.57 -3.80 1.26
N SER A 106 3.44 -3.48 0.30
CA SER A 106 4.22 -4.48 -0.41
C SER A 106 5.51 -3.91 -0.96
N LYS A 107 6.60 -4.67 -0.87
CA LYS A 107 7.86 -4.41 -1.57
C LYS A 107 7.79 -4.81 -3.04
N ARG A 108 6.93 -5.79 -3.37
CA ARG A 108 6.81 -6.33 -4.72
C ARG A 108 5.99 -5.39 -5.60
N PRO A 109 6.37 -5.16 -6.87
CA PRO A 109 5.72 -4.18 -7.73
C PRO A 109 4.25 -4.49 -8.04
N TRP A 110 3.84 -5.75 -8.03
CA TRP A 110 2.51 -6.15 -8.47
C TRP A 110 1.71 -6.97 -7.46
N ALA A 111 2.33 -7.56 -6.45
CA ALA A 111 1.65 -8.45 -5.53
C ALA A 111 0.59 -7.71 -4.70
N ILE A 112 -0.60 -8.31 -4.61
CA ILE A 112 -1.62 -8.01 -3.61
C ILE A 112 -2.02 -9.34 -3.00
N GLN A 113 -1.82 -9.46 -1.69
CA GLN A 113 -2.20 -10.64 -0.91
C GLN A 113 -3.12 -10.22 0.24
N SER A 114 -4.07 -11.07 0.57
CA SER A 114 -5.00 -10.88 1.68
C SER A 114 -5.29 -12.20 2.36
N HIS A 115 -5.79 -12.14 3.59
CA HIS A 115 -6.32 -13.32 4.29
C HIS A 115 -7.75 -13.66 3.86
N TYR A 116 -8.39 -12.76 3.11
CA TYR A 116 -9.78 -12.88 2.68
C TYR A 116 -9.94 -12.48 1.22
N ASP A 117 -10.99 -12.96 0.58
CA ASP A 117 -11.40 -12.68 -0.81
C ASP A 117 -12.56 -11.66 -0.88
N HIS A 118 -12.51 -10.64 -0.03
CA HIS A 118 -13.59 -9.66 0.04
C HIS A 118 -13.60 -8.70 -1.15
N SER A 119 -14.81 -8.34 -1.60
CA SER A 119 -15.02 -7.24 -2.54
C SER A 119 -14.89 -5.90 -1.82
N GLY A 120 -14.22 -4.92 -2.46
CA GLY A 120 -14.02 -3.57 -1.91
C GLY A 120 -12.88 -2.83 -2.55
N TRP A 121 -12.61 -1.64 -2.06
CA TRP A 121 -11.45 -0.86 -2.46
C TRP A 121 -10.20 -1.36 -1.77
N TYR A 122 -9.11 -1.35 -2.51
CA TYR A 122 -7.78 -1.68 -2.02
C TYR A 122 -6.83 -0.56 -2.38
N ILE A 123 -6.07 -0.06 -1.38
CA ILE A 123 -4.92 0.81 -1.60
C ILE A 123 -3.66 0.05 -1.27
N VAL A 124 -2.66 0.10 -2.15
CA VAL A 124 -1.41 -0.62 -1.97
C VAL A 124 -0.24 0.34 -1.97
N TRP A 125 0.38 0.47 -0.80
CA TRP A 125 1.59 1.25 -0.59
C TRP A 125 2.80 0.42 -0.99
N ARG A 126 3.43 0.78 -2.11
CA ARG A 126 4.66 0.13 -2.55
C ARG A 126 5.83 0.90 -1.95
N TYR A 127 6.59 0.24 -1.10
CA TYR A 127 7.69 0.88 -0.39
C TYR A 127 9.05 0.26 -0.74
N LEU A 128 10.09 1.06 -0.56
CA LEU A 128 11.49 0.71 -0.64
C LEU A 128 12.17 1.17 0.65
N VAL A 129 13.07 0.37 1.19
CA VAL A 129 13.98 0.78 2.27
C VAL A 129 15.32 1.13 1.61
N ASP A 130 15.73 2.38 1.78
CA ASP A 130 16.95 3.00 1.23
C ASP A 130 17.80 3.57 2.38
N PRO A 131 18.53 2.72 3.12
CA PRO A 131 19.28 3.13 4.32
C PRO A 131 20.42 4.11 4.01
N THR A 132 20.83 4.19 2.74
CA THR A 132 21.85 5.13 2.28
C THR A 132 21.27 6.46 1.80
N GLU A 133 19.95 6.60 1.85
CA GLU A 133 19.21 7.81 1.49
C GLU A 133 19.58 8.34 0.08
N THR A 134 19.79 7.40 -0.85
CA THR A 134 20.19 7.69 -2.24
C THR A 134 19.12 8.48 -2.98
N LEU A 135 17.84 8.21 -2.69
CA LEU A 135 16.70 8.85 -3.34
C LEU A 135 16.33 10.18 -2.69
N GLU A 136 16.34 10.25 -1.36
CA GLU A 136 15.93 11.45 -0.65
C GLU A 136 16.54 11.47 0.76
N ARG A 137 17.33 12.53 1.04
CA ARG A 137 18.01 12.72 2.31
C ARG A 137 16.99 12.83 3.46
N GLY A 138 17.23 12.13 4.57
CA GLY A 138 16.36 12.07 5.75
C GLY A 138 15.13 11.17 5.56
N ARG A 139 15.10 10.36 4.49
CA ARG A 139 13.98 9.45 4.20
C ARG A 139 14.48 8.06 3.84
N PRO A 140 14.85 7.25 4.80
CA PRO A 140 15.30 5.86 4.57
C PRO A 140 14.16 4.92 4.15
N VAL A 141 12.91 5.36 4.25
CA VAL A 141 11.73 4.62 3.77
C VAL A 141 11.01 5.48 2.74
N ILE A 142 10.90 4.96 1.53
CA ILE A 142 10.29 5.65 0.40
C ILE A 142 9.05 4.91 -0.05
N ILE A 143 7.93 5.63 -0.11
CA ILE A 143 6.75 5.16 -0.85
C ILE A 143 6.96 5.51 -2.32
N TRP A 144 7.24 4.51 -3.14
CA TRP A 144 7.60 4.76 -4.55
C TRP A 144 6.44 4.58 -5.54
N ARG A 145 5.36 3.90 -5.10
CA ARG A 145 4.14 3.74 -5.90
C ARG A 145 2.94 3.52 -4.98
N VAL A 146 1.80 4.07 -5.37
CA VAL A 146 0.51 3.85 -4.70
C VAL A 146 -0.50 3.41 -5.74
N ASP A 147 -1.00 2.19 -5.61
CA ASP A 147 -2.07 1.67 -6.46
C ASP A 147 -3.41 1.78 -5.72
N VAL A 148 -4.47 2.17 -6.44
CA VAL A 148 -5.85 2.16 -5.92
C VAL A 148 -6.73 1.39 -6.90
N ILE A 149 -7.42 0.37 -6.39
CA ILE A 149 -8.23 -0.52 -7.22
C ILE A 149 -9.46 -1.02 -6.44
N PHE A 150 -10.60 -1.15 -7.12
CA PHE A 150 -11.71 -1.93 -6.63
C PHE A 150 -11.55 -3.38 -7.07
N LEU A 151 -11.64 -4.32 -6.14
CA LEU A 151 -11.55 -5.76 -6.41
C LEU A 151 -12.86 -6.43 -6.02
N GLU A 152 -13.30 -7.33 -6.89
CA GLU A 152 -14.43 -8.22 -6.66
C GLU A 152 -13.94 -9.55 -6.08
N LYS A 153 -14.84 -10.30 -5.45
CA LYS A 153 -14.53 -11.64 -4.94
C LYS A 153 -13.95 -12.55 -6.03
N SER A 154 -14.43 -12.44 -7.25
CA SER A 154 -13.97 -13.20 -8.42
C SER A 154 -12.53 -12.90 -8.85
N ASP A 155 -11.96 -11.78 -8.41
CA ASP A 155 -10.58 -11.38 -8.72
C ASP A 155 -9.53 -12.12 -7.91
N TRP A 156 -9.94 -12.82 -6.87
CA TRP A 156 -9.05 -13.52 -5.97
C TRP A 156 -8.88 -14.99 -6.35
N LYS A 157 -7.71 -15.52 -6.09
CA LYS A 157 -7.40 -16.96 -6.11
C LYS A 157 -6.83 -17.36 -4.76
N TYR A 158 -7.22 -18.52 -4.29
CA TYR A 158 -6.61 -19.12 -3.10
C TYR A 158 -5.18 -19.57 -3.41
N GLU A 159 -4.23 -19.14 -2.59
CA GLU A 159 -2.83 -19.52 -2.65
C GLU A 159 -2.52 -20.37 -1.41
N LYS A 160 -2.25 -21.68 -1.61
CA LYS A 160 -1.74 -22.50 -0.52
C LYS A 160 -0.38 -21.96 -0.10
N SER A 161 -0.21 -21.62 1.19
CA SER A 161 1.12 -21.49 1.73
C SER A 161 1.73 -22.90 1.79
N SER A 162 2.85 -23.11 1.12
CA SER A 162 3.72 -24.23 1.47
C SER A 162 4.21 -23.97 2.89
N ALA A 163 3.76 -24.78 3.85
CA ALA A 163 4.40 -24.82 5.15
C ALA A 163 5.87 -25.20 4.89
N GLY A 164 6.81 -24.29 5.17
CA GLY A 164 8.22 -24.63 5.14
C GLY A 164 8.49 -25.73 6.17
N GLU A 165 9.55 -26.49 5.97
CA GLU A 165 9.97 -27.60 6.84
C GLU A 165 10.18 -27.21 8.33
N GLY A 166 10.03 -25.93 8.68
CA GLY A 166 10.16 -25.35 10.02
C GLY A 166 8.88 -25.20 10.85
N GLY A 167 7.76 -25.81 10.46
CA GLY A 167 6.56 -25.90 11.34
C GLY A 167 5.76 -24.61 11.54
N GLY A 168 5.95 -23.57 10.73
CA GLY A 168 5.13 -22.37 10.74
C GLY A 168 3.68 -22.66 10.35
N GLY A 169 2.72 -22.17 11.11
CA GLY A 169 1.29 -22.38 10.89
C GLY A 169 0.87 -22.08 9.44
N ARG A 170 -0.02 -22.91 8.89
CA ARG A 170 -0.58 -22.70 7.54
C ARG A 170 -1.40 -21.40 7.54
N THR A 171 -0.93 -20.41 6.83
CA THR A 171 -1.69 -19.16 6.63
C THR A 171 -2.49 -19.30 5.34
N HIS A 172 -3.81 -19.21 5.45
CA HIS A 172 -4.67 -19.11 4.28
C HIS A 172 -4.43 -17.74 3.63
N THR A 173 -4.02 -17.73 2.37
CA THR A 173 -3.70 -16.51 1.65
C THR A 173 -4.43 -16.51 0.31
N PHE A 174 -4.99 -15.37 -0.03
CA PHE A 174 -5.56 -15.09 -1.35
C PHE A 174 -4.65 -14.12 -2.09
N GLY A 175 -4.34 -14.43 -3.34
CA GLY A 175 -3.63 -13.53 -4.25
C GLY A 175 -4.57 -13.01 -5.33
N VAL A 176 -4.32 -11.82 -5.85
CA VAL A 176 -5.06 -11.29 -6.99
C VAL A 176 -4.66 -12.03 -8.26
N LYS A 177 -5.65 -12.42 -9.08
CA LYS A 177 -5.44 -13.02 -10.41
C LYS A 177 -4.85 -11.98 -11.36
N ASN A 178 -3.80 -12.34 -12.13
CA ASN A 178 -3.16 -11.48 -13.12
C ASN A 178 -2.87 -10.05 -12.61
N PRO A 179 -2.16 -9.90 -11.47
CA PRO A 179 -2.07 -8.63 -10.76
C PRO A 179 -1.38 -7.53 -11.58
N ALA A 180 -0.40 -7.87 -12.43
CA ALA A 180 0.28 -6.89 -13.28
C ALA A 180 -0.69 -6.24 -14.29
N ALA A 181 -1.55 -7.05 -14.94
CA ALA A 181 -2.55 -6.55 -15.88
C ALA A 181 -3.62 -5.71 -15.17
N LYS A 182 -4.10 -6.17 -14.00
CA LYS A 182 -5.12 -5.45 -13.23
C LYS A 182 -4.63 -4.11 -12.68
N LEU A 183 -3.34 -3.99 -12.36
CA LEU A 183 -2.74 -2.79 -11.76
C LEU A 183 -2.06 -1.89 -12.78
N LYS A 184 -2.11 -2.21 -14.08
CA LYS A 184 -1.39 -1.48 -15.13
C LYS A 184 -1.63 0.03 -15.05
N ASP A 185 -2.89 0.46 -14.94
CA ASP A 185 -3.30 1.88 -14.97
C ASP A 185 -3.94 2.32 -13.64
N LYS A 186 -3.57 1.69 -12.53
CA LYS A 186 -4.14 1.93 -11.19
C LYS A 186 -3.20 2.69 -10.24
N ALA A 187 -2.03 3.11 -10.71
CA ALA A 187 -1.12 3.90 -9.92
C ALA A 187 -1.53 5.38 -9.91
N ILE A 188 -2.02 5.86 -8.76
CA ILE A 188 -2.25 7.29 -8.53
C ILE A 188 -0.95 8.05 -8.27
N TYR A 189 0.08 7.34 -7.83
CA TYR A 189 1.41 7.86 -7.59
C TYR A 189 2.46 6.86 -8.03
N LYS A 190 3.51 7.33 -8.73
CA LYS A 190 4.64 6.51 -9.13
C LYS A 190 5.88 7.37 -9.33
N ARG A 191 6.95 7.09 -8.60
CA ARG A 191 8.26 7.73 -8.74
C ARG A 191 8.98 7.25 -10.00
N PRO A 192 9.47 8.13 -10.86
CA PRO A 192 10.22 7.75 -12.06
C PRO A 192 11.68 7.36 -11.74
N ASP A 193 12.19 7.79 -10.58
CA ASP A 193 13.57 7.52 -10.11
C ASP A 193 13.69 6.20 -9.33
N VAL A 194 12.65 5.36 -9.35
CA VAL A 194 12.69 3.98 -8.85
C VAL A 194 12.46 3.01 -10.01
N LEU A 195 13.46 2.18 -10.27
CA LEU A 195 13.43 1.15 -11.30
C LEU A 195 13.10 -0.22 -10.70
N ILE A 196 12.58 -1.11 -11.55
CA ILE A 196 12.38 -2.50 -11.18
C ILE A 196 13.45 -3.34 -11.87
N ARG A 197 14.31 -3.98 -11.08
CA ARG A 197 15.30 -4.94 -11.57
C ARG A 197 15.11 -6.27 -10.84
N ASP A 198 15.02 -7.36 -11.58
CA ASP A 198 14.79 -8.72 -11.03
C ASP A 198 13.60 -8.79 -10.05
N GLY A 199 12.52 -8.06 -10.37
CA GLY A 199 11.31 -8.00 -9.55
C GLY A 199 11.43 -7.19 -8.26
N LYS A 200 12.54 -6.46 -8.06
CA LYS A 200 12.80 -5.63 -6.88
C LYS A 200 12.89 -4.15 -7.27
N PRO A 201 12.30 -3.22 -6.46
CA PRO A 201 12.52 -1.80 -6.64
C PRO A 201 13.94 -1.42 -6.22
N ILE A 202 14.59 -0.61 -7.04
CA ILE A 202 15.92 -0.05 -6.78
C ILE A 202 15.96 1.43 -7.18
N PRO A 203 16.79 2.27 -6.53
CA PRO A 203 17.03 3.63 -7.00
C PRO A 203 17.62 3.65 -8.42
N SER A 204 17.16 4.58 -9.27
CA SER A 204 17.68 4.71 -10.64
C SER A 204 19.15 5.09 -10.69
N ASN A 205 19.64 5.80 -9.68
CA ASN A 205 21.02 6.25 -9.56
C ASN A 205 21.96 5.17 -8.96
N GLY A 206 21.47 3.99 -8.68
CA GLY A 206 22.22 2.85 -8.14
C GLY A 206 23.02 2.07 -9.18
N THR A 207 23.23 2.62 -10.38
CA THR A 207 24.10 2.07 -11.42
C THR A 207 25.39 2.90 -11.49
N ARG A 208 26.29 2.67 -10.55
CA ARG A 208 27.73 2.89 -10.74
C ARG A 208 28.44 1.57 -10.64
#